data_aea1985ba0f253ac730d9a19f16ecdc4
#
_entry.id   aea1985ba0f253ac730d9a19f16ecdc4
#
_cell.length_a   1.000
_cell.length_b   1.000
_cell.length_c   1.000
_cell.angle_alpha   90.00
_cell.angle_beta   90.00
_cell.angle_gamma   90.00
#
_symmetry.space_group_name_H-M   'P 1'
#
loop_
_entity.id
_entity.type
_entity.pdbx_description
1 polymer ?
#
loop_
_entity_poly.entity_id
_entity_poly.type
_entity_poly.pdbx_seq_one_letter_code
_entity_poly.pdbx_strand_id
1 'polypeptide(L)'
;MSLVLISAVQTLLKRVEERTGKPIAAIEKSDLPMSAEIKITAKNETAHQLFYRKGYDEQINYIIANQCGHILRLFDAPADQRFMPIANYRTMMSYIMEMGAECHRFAHLFDPEKIKRMVRLWYEGVVFQLTKMPPDIMIDKWLYNEYPDLRSIQLKSLIRQRQAAVQSLTSDTRKFTPDKIYRVSNIMNYVFFKVLEDHFRLDWVAPYHGTIFIFDGSALATLTERNYINNHTGDRAMIDAWAQRLDLTTWFEWKKYET
;
A
#
# COMPACT_ATOMS: atom_id res chain seq x y z
N MET A 1 -1.30 23.10 17.01
CA MET A 1 -2.66 23.08 16.40
C MET A 1 -3.22 21.68 16.60
N SER A 2 -4.47 21.55 17.04
CA SER A 2 -5.13 20.25 17.12
C SER A 2 -5.40 19.72 15.70
N LEU A 3 -5.30 18.39 15.52
CA LEU A 3 -5.65 17.71 14.27
C LEU A 3 -7.13 17.97 13.94
N VAL A 4 -7.40 18.54 12.76
CA VAL A 4 -8.75 18.83 12.29
C VAL A 4 -9.12 17.83 11.19
N LEU A 5 -10.16 17.02 11.48
CA LEU A 5 -10.64 15.97 10.59
C LEU A 5 -12.13 16.18 10.27
N ILE A 6 -12.57 15.80 9.09
CA ILE A 6 -13.98 15.80 8.70
C ILE A 6 -14.77 14.75 9.50
N SER A 7 -16.07 14.95 9.65
CA SER A 7 -16.95 14.09 10.47
C SER A 7 -16.90 12.62 10.07
N ALA A 8 -16.83 12.32 8.76
CA ALA A 8 -16.69 10.96 8.25
C ALA A 8 -15.46 10.23 8.80
N VAL A 9 -14.30 10.92 8.89
CA VAL A 9 -13.07 10.34 9.41
C VAL A 9 -13.11 10.19 10.93
N GLN A 10 -13.69 11.14 11.64
CA GLN A 10 -13.92 11.02 13.08
C GLN A 10 -14.80 9.80 13.40
N THR A 11 -15.86 9.57 12.62
CA THR A 11 -16.71 8.38 12.73
C THR A 11 -15.94 7.09 12.47
N LEU A 12 -15.04 7.08 11.47
CA LEU A 12 -14.18 5.92 11.19
C LEU A 12 -13.21 5.62 12.33
N LEU A 13 -12.56 6.64 12.89
CA LEU A 13 -11.69 6.47 14.06
C LEU A 13 -12.44 5.88 15.24
N LYS A 14 -13.63 6.41 15.55
CA LYS A 14 -14.49 5.88 16.61
C LYS A 14 -14.86 4.41 16.36
N ARG A 15 -15.21 4.05 15.13
CA ARG A 15 -15.51 2.67 14.75
C ARG A 15 -14.28 1.74 14.94
N VAL A 16 -13.07 2.24 14.67
CA VAL A 16 -11.83 1.50 14.96
C VAL A 16 -11.66 1.31 16.47
N GLU A 17 -11.86 2.35 17.29
CA GLU A 17 -11.79 2.25 18.75
C GLU A 17 -12.78 1.21 19.30
N GLU A 18 -14.03 1.27 18.85
CA GLU A 18 -15.08 0.32 19.25
C GLU A 18 -14.72 -1.12 18.83
N ARG A 19 -14.16 -1.31 17.63
CA ARG A 19 -13.84 -2.64 17.09
C ARG A 19 -12.61 -3.25 17.76
N THR A 20 -11.63 -2.44 18.09
CA THR A 20 -10.36 -2.88 18.69
C THR A 20 -10.40 -2.91 20.22
N GLY A 21 -11.36 -2.20 20.82
CA GLY A 21 -11.46 -2.00 22.27
C GLY A 21 -10.41 -1.05 22.85
N LYS A 22 -9.69 -0.28 22.00
CA LYS A 22 -8.63 0.64 22.41
C LYS A 22 -8.84 2.02 21.79
N PRO A 23 -8.61 3.10 22.56
CA PRO A 23 -8.68 4.47 22.04
C PRO A 23 -7.52 4.74 21.08
N ILE A 24 -7.68 5.81 20.28
CA ILE A 24 -6.65 6.32 19.38
C ILE A 24 -6.11 7.65 19.91
N ALA A 25 -4.83 7.69 20.26
CA ALA A 25 -4.14 8.90 20.68
C ALA A 25 -3.47 9.59 19.47
N ALA A 26 -3.83 10.84 19.20
CA ALA A 26 -3.23 11.64 18.13
C ALA A 26 -1.94 12.31 18.61
N ILE A 27 -0.84 12.13 17.86
CA ILE A 27 0.51 12.59 18.20
C ILE A 27 1.10 13.33 17.00
N GLU A 28 1.44 14.60 17.18
CA GLU A 28 2.18 15.36 16.16
C GLU A 28 3.63 14.90 16.08
N LYS A 29 4.10 14.60 14.86
CA LYS A 29 5.46 14.15 14.59
C LYS A 29 6.00 14.80 13.32
N SER A 30 7.13 15.49 13.41
CA SER A 30 7.68 16.30 12.31
C SER A 30 8.37 15.50 11.21
N ASP A 31 8.89 14.31 11.53
CA ASP A 31 9.75 13.48 10.68
C ASP A 31 9.02 12.29 10.00
N LEU A 32 7.68 12.36 9.91
CA LEU A 32 6.90 11.34 9.21
C LEU A 32 7.16 11.41 7.69
N PRO A 33 7.36 10.26 7.03
CA PRO A 33 7.51 10.20 5.57
C PRO A 33 6.19 10.50 4.85
N MET A 34 5.05 10.26 5.49
CA MET A 34 3.70 10.54 5.01
C MET A 34 2.97 11.53 5.92
N SER A 35 1.80 12.03 5.48
CA SER A 35 1.04 13.01 6.26
C SER A 35 0.47 12.47 7.56
N ALA A 36 0.12 11.18 7.60
CA ALA A 36 -0.33 10.49 8.80
C ALA A 36 -0.08 8.98 8.75
N GLU A 37 0.03 8.35 9.93
CA GLU A 37 0.19 6.92 10.12
C GLU A 37 -0.54 6.46 11.39
N ILE A 38 -1.35 5.40 11.31
CA ILE A 38 -1.94 4.75 12.48
C ILE A 38 -1.12 3.50 12.82
N LYS A 39 -0.45 3.55 13.96
CA LYS A 39 0.24 2.38 14.52
C LYS A 39 -0.71 1.62 15.43
N ILE A 40 -1.05 0.40 15.03
CA ILE A 40 -1.80 -0.53 15.87
C ILE A 40 -0.87 -1.02 16.98
N THR A 41 -1.29 -0.88 18.21
CA THR A 41 -0.47 -1.22 19.38
C THR A 41 -0.64 -2.66 19.81
N ALA A 42 0.44 -3.23 20.36
CA ALA A 42 0.45 -4.58 20.91
C ALA A 42 -0.47 -4.71 22.14
N LYS A 43 -0.69 -5.92 22.60
CA LYS A 43 -1.60 -6.28 23.71
C LYS A 43 -1.41 -5.41 24.96
N ASN A 44 -0.17 -5.11 25.32
CA ASN A 44 0.17 -4.43 26.58
C ASN A 44 0.10 -2.90 26.53
N GLU A 45 -0.18 -2.31 25.37
CA GLU A 45 -0.30 -0.87 25.22
C GLU A 45 -1.78 -0.45 25.29
N THR A 46 -2.05 0.70 25.91
CA THR A 46 -3.40 1.15 26.27
C THR A 46 -4.12 1.87 25.11
N ALA A 47 -3.39 2.37 24.11
CA ALA A 47 -3.98 3.13 23.02
C ALA A 47 -3.24 2.88 21.69
N HIS A 48 -3.96 2.89 20.56
CA HIS A 48 -3.37 3.03 19.24
C HIS A 48 -2.80 4.45 19.09
N GLN A 49 -1.81 4.61 18.20
CA GLN A 49 -1.15 5.89 17.98
C GLN A 49 -1.42 6.38 16.56
N LEU A 50 -2.09 7.53 16.45
CA LEU A 50 -2.23 8.26 15.18
C LEU A 50 -1.15 9.34 15.13
N PHE A 51 -0.06 9.06 14.43
CA PHE A 51 0.96 10.05 14.12
C PHE A 51 0.50 10.92 12.96
N TYR A 52 0.72 12.23 13.05
CA TYR A 52 0.45 13.15 11.94
C TYR A 52 1.52 14.24 11.85
N ARG A 53 1.78 14.71 10.63
CA ARG A 53 2.78 15.75 10.37
C ARG A 53 2.14 17.14 10.44
N LYS A 54 2.84 18.09 11.03
CA LYS A 54 2.46 19.50 11.01
C LYS A 54 2.39 20.02 9.55
N GLY A 55 1.40 20.86 9.27
CA GLY A 55 1.22 21.42 7.92
C GLY A 55 0.63 20.44 6.90
N TYR A 56 -0.10 19.43 7.39
CA TYR A 56 -0.87 18.54 6.54
C TYR A 56 -1.93 19.29 5.71
N ASP A 57 -2.28 18.76 4.55
CA ASP A 57 -3.41 19.22 3.73
C ASP A 57 -4.67 18.34 3.94
N GLU A 58 -5.76 18.64 3.23
CA GLU A 58 -7.03 17.91 3.33
C GLU A 58 -6.91 16.41 3.05
N GLN A 59 -5.86 15.97 2.33
CA GLN A 59 -5.65 14.56 1.99
C GLN A 59 -5.35 13.69 3.20
N ILE A 60 -4.96 14.26 4.32
CA ILE A 60 -4.81 13.53 5.58
C ILE A 60 -6.08 12.77 5.92
N ASN A 61 -7.26 13.32 5.59
CA ASN A 61 -8.55 12.67 5.84
C ASN A 61 -8.67 11.34 5.08
N TYR A 62 -8.29 11.32 3.81
CA TYR A 62 -8.30 10.07 3.04
C TYR A 62 -7.24 9.08 3.55
N ILE A 63 -6.02 9.54 3.84
CA ILE A 63 -4.95 8.70 4.36
C ILE A 63 -5.37 7.99 5.65
N ILE A 64 -5.97 8.72 6.59
CA ILE A 64 -6.46 8.16 7.85
C ILE A 64 -7.64 7.20 7.59
N ALA A 65 -8.60 7.57 6.72
CA ALA A 65 -9.74 6.72 6.39
C ALA A 65 -9.30 5.38 5.75
N ASN A 66 -8.34 5.42 4.83
CA ASN A 66 -7.79 4.21 4.22
C ASN A 66 -7.13 3.30 5.27
N GLN A 67 -6.33 3.86 6.19
CA GLN A 67 -5.71 3.10 7.26
C GLN A 67 -6.76 2.52 8.25
N CYS A 68 -7.83 3.27 8.54
CA CYS A 68 -8.96 2.74 9.30
C CYS A 68 -9.58 1.52 8.60
N GLY A 69 -9.71 1.57 7.26
CA GLY A 69 -10.17 0.44 6.46
C GLY A 69 -9.33 -0.82 6.67
N HIS A 70 -8.00 -0.71 6.61
CA HIS A 70 -7.09 -1.83 6.89
C HIS A 70 -7.27 -2.40 8.30
N ILE A 71 -7.38 -1.52 9.31
CA ILE A 71 -7.54 -1.94 10.71
C ILE A 71 -8.87 -2.66 10.91
N LEU A 72 -9.97 -2.09 10.40
CA LEU A 72 -11.29 -2.70 10.51
C LEU A 72 -11.33 -4.08 9.85
N ARG A 73 -10.78 -4.23 8.65
CA ARG A 73 -10.69 -5.53 7.95
C ARG A 73 -9.91 -6.56 8.76
N LEU A 74 -8.77 -6.18 9.36
CA LEU A 74 -7.99 -7.05 10.22
C LEU A 74 -8.78 -7.48 11.46
N PHE A 75 -9.46 -6.56 12.12
CA PHE A 75 -10.19 -6.83 13.36
C PHE A 75 -11.58 -7.44 13.15
N ASP A 76 -12.14 -7.34 11.94
CA ASP A 76 -13.35 -8.08 11.54
C ASP A 76 -13.09 -9.58 11.36
N ALA A 77 -11.85 -9.97 11.09
CA ALA A 77 -11.45 -11.37 11.07
C ALA A 77 -11.43 -11.99 12.48
N PRO A 78 -11.71 -13.30 12.60
CA PRO A 78 -11.47 -14.06 13.83
C PRO A 78 -10.02 -13.91 14.32
N ALA A 79 -9.80 -13.90 15.63
CA ALA A 79 -8.48 -13.62 16.21
C ALA A 79 -7.38 -14.60 15.77
N ASP A 80 -7.74 -15.85 15.49
CA ASP A 80 -6.83 -16.87 14.97
C ASP A 80 -6.47 -16.69 13.49
N GLN A 81 -7.23 -15.86 12.76
CA GLN A 81 -7.03 -15.55 11.33
C GLN A 81 -6.42 -14.17 11.09
N ARG A 82 -6.11 -13.40 12.14
CA ARG A 82 -5.48 -12.08 12.01
C ARG A 82 -3.99 -12.22 11.73
N PHE A 83 -3.62 -12.02 10.49
CA PHE A 83 -2.23 -12.04 10.06
C PHE A 83 -1.89 -10.74 9.35
N MET A 84 -0.67 -10.26 9.57
CA MET A 84 -0.13 -9.07 8.90
C MET A 84 1.08 -9.46 8.05
N PRO A 85 1.21 -8.92 6.84
CA PRO A 85 2.41 -9.12 6.06
C PRO A 85 3.54 -8.30 6.69
N ILE A 86 4.69 -8.91 6.87
CA ILE A 86 5.88 -8.24 7.41
C ILE A 86 7.08 -8.42 6.48
N ALA A 87 7.89 -7.38 6.41
CA ALA A 87 9.24 -7.41 5.88
C ALA A 87 10.22 -7.51 7.05
N ASN A 88 11.17 -8.42 6.98
CA ASN A 88 12.18 -8.60 8.01
C ASN A 88 13.56 -8.88 7.39
N TYR A 89 14.57 -9.14 8.24
CA TYR A 89 15.93 -9.41 7.77
C TYR A 89 16.00 -10.63 6.83
N ARG A 90 15.26 -11.70 7.12
CA ARG A 90 15.28 -12.93 6.29
C ARG A 90 14.72 -12.67 4.90
N THR A 91 13.57 -12.01 4.82
CA THR A 91 12.94 -11.68 3.53
C THR A 91 13.75 -10.66 2.74
N MET A 92 14.40 -9.71 3.42
CA MET A 92 15.35 -8.79 2.78
C MET A 92 16.60 -9.51 2.24
N MET A 93 17.12 -10.51 2.96
CA MET A 93 18.25 -11.31 2.46
C MET A 93 17.85 -12.14 1.24
N SER A 94 16.66 -12.73 1.22
CA SER A 94 16.13 -13.43 0.03
C SER A 94 16.09 -12.51 -1.19
N TYR A 95 15.58 -11.29 -1.02
CA TYR A 95 15.59 -10.26 -2.05
C TYR A 95 17.02 -9.91 -2.52
N ILE A 96 17.97 -9.68 -1.58
CA ILE A 96 19.35 -9.32 -1.91
C ILE A 96 20.03 -10.46 -2.69
N MET A 97 19.81 -11.71 -2.30
CA MET A 97 20.36 -12.88 -3.01
C MET A 97 19.81 -12.97 -4.43
N GLU A 98 18.53 -12.70 -4.62
CA GLU A 98 17.90 -12.73 -5.94
C GLU A 98 18.33 -11.56 -6.82
N MET A 99 18.38 -10.34 -6.26
CA MET A 99 18.61 -9.11 -7.01
C MET A 99 20.08 -8.69 -7.11
N GLY A 100 20.99 -9.42 -6.45
CA GLY A 100 22.39 -9.02 -6.30
C GLY A 100 23.09 -8.75 -7.64
N ALA A 101 22.88 -9.61 -8.63
CA ALA A 101 23.48 -9.45 -9.97
C ALA A 101 22.97 -8.18 -10.68
N GLU A 102 21.65 -7.91 -10.61
CA GLU A 102 21.07 -6.69 -11.18
C GLU A 102 21.53 -5.42 -10.44
N CYS A 103 21.63 -5.48 -9.12
CA CYS A 103 22.09 -4.35 -8.33
C CYS A 103 23.58 -4.05 -8.59
N HIS A 104 24.39 -5.06 -8.90
CA HIS A 104 25.81 -4.87 -9.20
C HIS A 104 26.07 -3.95 -10.39
N ARG A 105 25.15 -3.89 -11.37
CA ARG A 105 25.28 -2.97 -12.51
C ARG A 105 25.33 -1.50 -12.12
N PHE A 106 24.84 -1.16 -10.93
CA PHE A 106 24.85 0.22 -10.41
C PHE A 106 26.13 0.56 -9.64
N ALA A 107 27.01 -0.43 -9.37
CA ALA A 107 28.25 -0.22 -8.60
C ALA A 107 29.21 0.76 -9.26
N HIS A 108 29.13 0.92 -10.59
CA HIS A 108 29.96 1.90 -11.33
C HIS A 108 29.35 3.31 -11.35
N LEU A 109 28.09 3.47 -10.97
CA LEU A 109 27.34 4.74 -11.09
C LEU A 109 27.22 5.47 -9.76
N PHE A 110 27.27 4.73 -8.65
CA PHE A 110 27.00 5.27 -7.33
C PHE A 110 27.97 4.72 -6.28
N ASP A 111 28.20 5.49 -5.22
CA ASP A 111 28.95 5.01 -4.07
C ASP A 111 28.20 3.88 -3.32
N PRO A 112 28.92 3.02 -2.56
CA PRO A 112 28.36 1.85 -1.93
C PRO A 112 27.20 2.15 -0.95
N GLU A 113 27.28 3.25 -0.18
CA GLU A 113 26.24 3.62 0.77
C GLU A 113 24.95 4.08 0.06
N LYS A 114 25.11 4.78 -1.07
CA LYS A 114 23.96 5.15 -1.91
C LYS A 114 23.29 3.92 -2.51
N ILE A 115 24.05 2.95 -3.01
CA ILE A 115 23.52 1.69 -3.54
C ILE A 115 22.76 0.95 -2.45
N LYS A 116 23.34 0.78 -1.27
CA LYS A 116 22.71 0.12 -0.13
C LYS A 116 21.38 0.76 0.25
N ARG A 117 21.31 2.09 0.25
CA ARG A 117 20.07 2.84 0.49
C ARG A 117 19.05 2.60 -0.63
N MET A 118 19.46 2.63 -1.89
CA MET A 118 18.57 2.39 -3.04
C MET A 118 18.02 0.96 -3.02
N VAL A 119 18.86 -0.05 -2.79
CA VAL A 119 18.48 -1.46 -2.67
C VAL A 119 17.39 -1.64 -1.62
N ARG A 120 17.57 -1.01 -0.46
CA ARG A 120 16.57 -1.03 0.61
C ARG A 120 15.26 -0.35 0.20
N LEU A 121 15.31 0.84 -0.41
CA LEU A 121 14.13 1.57 -0.86
C LEU A 121 13.35 0.81 -1.94
N TRP A 122 14.02 0.15 -2.88
CA TRP A 122 13.37 -0.68 -3.88
C TRP A 122 12.63 -1.86 -3.25
N TYR A 123 13.29 -2.57 -2.33
CA TYR A 123 12.67 -3.67 -1.60
C TYR A 123 11.45 -3.21 -0.82
N GLU A 124 11.61 -2.21 0.05
CA GLU A 124 10.51 -1.67 0.87
C GLU A 124 9.35 -1.16 0.00
N GLY A 125 9.66 -0.49 -1.11
CA GLY A 125 8.65 0.03 -2.04
C GLY A 125 7.83 -1.07 -2.71
N VAL A 126 8.48 -2.12 -3.21
CA VAL A 126 7.77 -3.25 -3.86
C VAL A 126 6.95 -4.04 -2.85
N VAL A 127 7.51 -4.35 -1.67
CA VAL A 127 6.76 -5.05 -0.62
C VAL A 127 5.56 -4.22 -0.15
N PHE A 128 5.73 -2.90 0.00
CA PHE A 128 4.63 -2.00 0.33
C PHE A 128 3.52 -2.04 -0.72
N GLN A 129 3.86 -1.90 -2.00
CA GLN A 129 2.88 -2.00 -3.10
C GLN A 129 2.15 -3.35 -3.07
N LEU A 130 2.91 -4.45 -3.01
CA LEU A 130 2.37 -5.80 -3.01
C LEU A 130 1.38 -6.03 -1.85
N THR A 131 1.70 -5.55 -0.66
CA THR A 131 0.91 -5.84 0.54
C THR A 131 -0.21 -4.85 0.80
N LYS A 132 -0.17 -3.67 0.16
CA LYS A 132 -1.18 -2.62 0.33
C LYS A 132 -2.17 -2.52 -0.82
N MET A 133 -1.70 -2.56 -2.07
CA MET A 133 -2.60 -2.32 -3.21
C MET A 133 -3.77 -3.30 -3.33
N PRO A 134 -3.61 -4.62 -3.13
CA PRO A 134 -4.78 -5.51 -3.20
C PRO A 134 -5.90 -5.12 -2.21
N PRO A 135 -5.67 -5.00 -0.89
CA PRO A 135 -6.73 -4.56 0.03
C PRO A 135 -7.17 -3.11 -0.21
N ASP A 136 -6.30 -2.18 -0.65
CA ASP A 136 -6.67 -0.81 -0.97
C ASP A 136 -7.75 -0.74 -2.06
N ILE A 137 -7.72 -1.62 -3.06
CA ILE A 137 -8.78 -1.70 -4.09
C ILE A 137 -10.16 -1.82 -3.44
N MET A 138 -10.31 -2.70 -2.45
CA MET A 138 -11.60 -2.93 -1.80
C MET A 138 -11.95 -1.83 -0.80
N ILE A 139 -10.95 -1.32 -0.09
CA ILE A 139 -11.10 -0.20 0.83
C ILE A 139 -11.52 1.06 0.08
N ASP A 140 -10.89 1.36 -1.07
CA ASP A 140 -11.22 2.52 -1.88
C ASP A 140 -12.64 2.47 -2.43
N LYS A 141 -13.07 1.31 -2.94
CA LYS A 141 -14.45 1.11 -3.37
C LYS A 141 -15.45 1.29 -2.22
N TRP A 142 -15.13 0.74 -1.05
CA TRP A 142 -15.94 0.88 0.15
C TRP A 142 -16.03 2.33 0.64
N LEU A 143 -14.91 3.05 0.76
CA LEU A 143 -14.87 4.45 1.17
C LEU A 143 -15.67 5.34 0.22
N TYR A 144 -15.51 5.14 -1.08
CA TYR A 144 -16.24 5.90 -2.09
C TYR A 144 -17.76 5.71 -2.01
N ASN A 145 -18.20 4.48 -1.74
CA ASN A 145 -19.63 4.16 -1.65
C ASN A 145 -20.25 4.68 -0.35
N GLU A 146 -19.61 4.44 0.80
CA GLU A 146 -20.21 4.65 2.10
C GLU A 146 -19.94 6.02 2.72
N TYR A 147 -18.90 6.73 2.25
CA TYR A 147 -18.50 8.03 2.82
C TYR A 147 -18.50 9.14 1.75
N PRO A 148 -19.68 9.67 1.35
CA PRO A 148 -19.79 10.68 0.28
C PRO A 148 -18.93 11.91 0.51
N ASP A 149 -18.74 12.35 1.76
CA ASP A 149 -17.94 13.52 2.13
C ASP A 149 -16.43 13.31 1.85
N LEU A 150 -15.97 12.06 1.73
CA LEU A 150 -14.59 11.73 1.37
C LEU A 150 -14.33 11.70 -0.14
N ARG A 151 -15.35 11.56 -0.99
CA ARG A 151 -15.19 11.29 -2.43
C ARG A 151 -14.26 12.26 -3.13
N SER A 152 -14.43 13.55 -2.91
CA SER A 152 -13.61 14.57 -3.56
C SER A 152 -12.15 14.47 -3.12
N ILE A 153 -11.91 14.28 -1.83
CA ILE A 153 -10.55 14.15 -1.24
C ILE A 153 -9.89 12.85 -1.71
N GLN A 154 -10.64 11.75 -1.71
CA GLN A 154 -10.19 10.44 -2.20
C GLN A 154 -9.78 10.52 -3.68
N LEU A 155 -10.63 11.07 -4.55
CA LEU A 155 -10.32 11.20 -5.97
C LEU A 155 -9.06 12.05 -6.21
N LYS A 156 -8.90 13.18 -5.51
CA LYS A 156 -7.68 13.99 -5.58
C LYS A 156 -6.44 13.19 -5.16
N SER A 157 -6.55 12.37 -4.12
CA SER A 157 -5.45 11.53 -3.62
C SER A 157 -5.10 10.43 -4.61
N LEU A 158 -6.09 9.74 -5.18
CA LEU A 158 -5.89 8.71 -6.21
C LEU A 158 -5.31 9.29 -7.51
N ILE A 159 -5.74 10.50 -7.92
CA ILE A 159 -5.15 11.20 -9.08
C ILE A 159 -3.65 11.50 -8.83
N ARG A 160 -3.28 11.97 -7.64
CA ARG A 160 -1.86 12.21 -7.29
C ARG A 160 -1.06 10.89 -7.26
N GLN A 161 -1.64 9.83 -6.71
CA GLN A 161 -1.01 8.50 -6.72
C GLN A 161 -0.79 8.01 -8.15
N ARG A 162 -1.79 8.17 -9.03
CA ARG A 162 -1.65 7.87 -10.46
C ARG A 162 -0.57 8.69 -11.12
N GLN A 163 -0.50 9.99 -10.87
CA GLN A 163 0.54 10.86 -11.42
C GLN A 163 1.94 10.38 -11.01
N ALA A 164 2.13 10.03 -9.73
CA ALA A 164 3.39 9.46 -9.24
C ALA A 164 3.71 8.12 -9.92
N ALA A 165 2.71 7.24 -10.10
CA ALA A 165 2.89 5.97 -10.79
C ALA A 165 3.27 6.15 -12.27
N VAL A 166 2.68 7.14 -12.96
CA VAL A 166 3.02 7.48 -14.37
C VAL A 166 4.46 8.00 -14.48
N GLN A 167 4.96 8.74 -13.50
CA GLN A 167 6.36 9.16 -13.46
C GLN A 167 7.33 7.96 -13.40
N SER A 168 6.91 6.83 -12.88
CA SER A 168 7.72 5.61 -12.90
C SER A 168 7.91 5.00 -14.30
N LEU A 169 7.08 5.38 -15.28
CA LEU A 169 7.20 4.89 -16.67
C LEU A 169 8.32 5.56 -17.48
N THR A 170 8.96 6.59 -16.94
CA THR A 170 9.99 7.35 -17.66
C THR A 170 11.24 6.51 -17.93
N SER A 171 11.95 6.85 -19.02
CA SER A 171 13.22 6.23 -19.40
C SER A 171 14.27 6.37 -18.29
N ASP A 172 14.28 7.49 -17.57
CA ASP A 172 15.23 7.72 -16.48
C ASP A 172 14.98 6.80 -15.29
N THR A 173 13.71 6.63 -14.90
CA THR A 173 13.35 5.65 -13.85
C THR A 173 13.79 4.25 -14.26
N ARG A 174 13.51 3.83 -15.49
CA ARG A 174 13.92 2.53 -16.02
C ARG A 174 15.45 2.37 -15.98
N LYS A 175 16.21 3.38 -16.38
CA LYS A 175 17.68 3.35 -16.41
C LYS A 175 18.30 3.11 -15.02
N PHE A 176 17.70 3.69 -13.98
CA PHE A 176 18.22 3.66 -12.61
C PHE A 176 17.47 2.71 -11.66
N THR A 177 16.66 1.79 -12.20
CA THR A 177 15.92 0.79 -11.43
C THR A 177 16.23 -0.61 -11.95
N PRO A 178 16.43 -1.62 -11.09
CA PRO A 178 16.55 -3.01 -11.53
C PRO A 178 15.34 -3.44 -12.37
N ASP A 179 15.56 -4.24 -13.40
CA ASP A 179 14.51 -4.57 -14.37
C ASP A 179 13.32 -5.28 -13.75
N LYS A 180 13.57 -6.20 -12.81
CA LYS A 180 12.49 -6.87 -12.05
C LYS A 180 11.68 -5.86 -11.24
N ILE A 181 12.33 -4.97 -10.49
CA ILE A 181 11.68 -3.93 -9.68
C ILE A 181 10.82 -3.02 -10.56
N TYR A 182 11.41 -2.52 -11.65
CA TYR A 182 10.73 -1.66 -12.61
C TYR A 182 9.49 -2.34 -13.18
N ARG A 183 9.61 -3.62 -13.58
CA ARG A 183 8.52 -4.40 -14.17
C ARG A 183 7.40 -4.65 -13.16
N VAL A 184 7.71 -5.25 -12.00
CA VAL A 184 6.66 -5.64 -11.04
C VAL A 184 5.93 -4.44 -10.44
N SER A 185 6.64 -3.33 -10.15
CA SER A 185 6.04 -2.10 -9.66
C SER A 185 5.04 -1.51 -10.66
N ASN A 186 5.42 -1.44 -11.95
CA ASN A 186 4.54 -0.91 -12.99
C ASN A 186 3.35 -1.85 -13.31
N ILE A 187 3.53 -3.17 -13.22
CA ILE A 187 2.41 -4.12 -13.32
C ILE A 187 1.44 -3.91 -12.18
N MET A 188 1.89 -3.82 -10.92
CA MET A 188 1.03 -3.59 -9.76
C MET A 188 0.28 -2.26 -9.86
N ASN A 189 0.96 -1.19 -10.26
CA ASN A 189 0.32 0.12 -10.52
C ASN A 189 -0.77 0.01 -11.58
N TYR A 190 -0.49 -0.65 -12.71
CA TYR A 190 -1.48 -0.87 -13.77
C TYR A 190 -2.71 -1.63 -13.23
N VAL A 191 -2.49 -2.74 -12.51
CA VAL A 191 -3.58 -3.57 -11.97
C VAL A 191 -4.44 -2.77 -11.01
N PHE A 192 -3.82 -2.05 -10.07
CA PHE A 192 -4.53 -1.21 -9.11
C PHE A 192 -5.47 -0.22 -9.80
N PHE A 193 -4.94 0.56 -10.75
CA PHE A 193 -5.75 1.54 -11.46
C PHE A 193 -6.77 0.89 -12.41
N LYS A 194 -6.43 -0.24 -13.05
CA LYS A 194 -7.35 -0.95 -13.96
C LYS A 194 -8.59 -1.45 -13.21
N VAL A 195 -8.42 -2.06 -12.05
CA VAL A 195 -9.53 -2.60 -11.26
C VAL A 195 -10.40 -1.49 -10.63
N LEU A 196 -9.84 -0.28 -10.46
CA LEU A 196 -10.59 0.89 -9.98
C LEU A 196 -11.29 1.65 -11.10
N GLU A 197 -10.89 1.49 -12.35
CA GLU A 197 -11.32 2.27 -13.51
C GLU A 197 -12.85 2.31 -13.68
N ASP A 198 -13.47 1.13 -13.70
CA ASP A 198 -14.93 1.01 -13.87
C ASP A 198 -15.70 1.59 -12.68
N HIS A 199 -15.18 1.41 -11.47
CA HIS A 199 -15.82 1.89 -10.25
C HIS A 199 -15.86 3.43 -10.17
N PHE A 200 -14.74 4.06 -10.55
CA PHE A 200 -14.63 5.53 -10.53
C PHE A 200 -15.03 6.18 -11.86
N ARG A 201 -15.29 5.41 -12.91
CA ARG A 201 -15.63 5.87 -14.27
C ARG A 201 -14.60 6.85 -14.84
N LEU A 202 -13.33 6.55 -14.68
CA LEU A 202 -12.20 7.36 -15.12
C LEU A 202 -11.21 6.49 -15.89
N ASP A 203 -10.67 7.01 -16.99
CA ASP A 203 -9.59 6.35 -17.73
C ASP A 203 -8.25 6.49 -16.97
N TRP A 204 -8.03 5.58 -16.06
CA TRP A 204 -6.85 5.57 -15.20
C TRP A 204 -5.61 5.00 -15.88
N VAL A 205 -5.80 4.06 -16.83
CA VAL A 205 -4.68 3.28 -17.39
C VAL A 205 -4.22 3.76 -18.79
N ALA A 206 -4.78 4.84 -19.33
CA ALA A 206 -4.34 5.40 -20.61
C ALA A 206 -2.82 5.58 -20.74
N PRO A 207 -2.06 6.03 -19.71
CA PRO A 207 -0.59 6.17 -19.80
C PRO A 207 0.16 4.84 -19.98
N TYR A 208 -0.49 3.72 -19.70
CA TYR A 208 0.09 2.38 -19.86
C TYR A 208 -0.12 1.82 -21.27
N HIS A 209 -0.98 2.45 -22.10
CA HIS A 209 -1.23 2.01 -23.47
C HIS A 209 0.10 1.95 -24.25
N GLY A 210 0.33 0.83 -24.93
CA GLY A 210 1.58 0.58 -25.66
C GLY A 210 2.78 0.15 -24.81
N THR A 211 2.63 0.04 -23.49
CA THR A 211 3.68 -0.51 -22.62
C THR A 211 3.66 -2.04 -22.59
N ILE A 212 4.80 -2.64 -22.24
CA ILE A 212 4.93 -4.11 -22.07
C ILE A 212 4.16 -4.62 -20.84
N PHE A 213 3.71 -3.72 -19.93
CA PHE A 213 3.07 -4.10 -18.68
C PHE A 213 1.61 -4.53 -18.83
N ILE A 214 0.95 -4.15 -19.95
CA ILE A 214 -0.47 -4.44 -20.20
C ILE A 214 -0.74 -5.93 -20.21
N PHE A 215 0.11 -6.74 -20.83
CA PHE A 215 -0.15 -8.16 -20.97
C PHE A 215 -0.24 -8.87 -19.62
N ASP A 216 0.82 -8.77 -18.80
CA ASP A 216 0.84 -9.37 -17.47
C ASP A 216 -0.14 -8.68 -16.53
N GLY A 217 -0.26 -7.35 -16.63
CA GLY A 217 -1.16 -6.56 -15.82
C GLY A 217 -2.63 -6.88 -16.07
N SER A 218 -3.06 -7.05 -17.32
CA SER A 218 -4.45 -7.42 -17.64
C SER A 218 -4.82 -8.82 -17.13
N ALA A 219 -3.88 -9.77 -17.22
CA ALA A 219 -4.09 -11.10 -16.67
C ALA A 219 -4.24 -11.05 -15.14
N LEU A 220 -3.41 -10.25 -14.45
CA LEU A 220 -3.48 -10.08 -13.00
C LEU A 220 -4.70 -9.26 -12.56
N ALA A 221 -5.13 -8.24 -13.33
CA ALA A 221 -6.37 -7.51 -13.09
C ALA A 221 -7.60 -8.42 -13.19
N THR A 222 -7.68 -9.24 -14.25
CA THR A 222 -8.74 -10.24 -14.41
C THR A 222 -8.77 -11.25 -13.26
N LEU A 223 -7.61 -11.73 -12.80
CA LEU A 223 -7.51 -12.60 -11.63
C LEU A 223 -8.06 -11.90 -10.39
N THR A 224 -7.69 -10.63 -10.19
CA THR A 224 -8.13 -9.82 -9.05
C THR A 224 -9.65 -9.65 -9.07
N GLU A 225 -10.24 -9.24 -10.18
CA GLU A 225 -11.68 -9.00 -10.30
C GLU A 225 -12.52 -10.26 -10.06
N ARG A 226 -12.05 -11.40 -10.57
CA ARG A 226 -12.81 -12.66 -10.50
C ARG A 226 -12.73 -13.35 -9.15
N ASN A 227 -11.61 -13.25 -8.45
CA ASN A 227 -11.33 -14.11 -7.29
C ASN A 227 -11.27 -13.35 -5.96
N TYR A 228 -11.44 -12.01 -5.95
CA TYR A 228 -11.32 -11.28 -4.73
C TYR A 228 -12.53 -11.45 -3.81
N ILE A 229 -12.31 -12.05 -2.65
CA ILE A 229 -13.30 -12.14 -1.58
C ILE A 229 -13.11 -10.91 -0.69
N ASN A 230 -14.18 -10.10 -0.52
CA ASN A 230 -14.11 -8.81 0.18
C ASN A 230 -14.07 -8.96 1.72
N ASN A 231 -12.99 -9.53 2.23
CA ASN A 231 -12.68 -9.62 3.65
C ASN A 231 -11.17 -9.82 3.87
N HIS A 232 -10.70 -9.84 5.11
CA HIS A 232 -9.29 -9.99 5.45
C HIS A 232 -8.65 -11.30 4.92
N THR A 233 -9.39 -12.42 4.93
CA THR A 233 -8.89 -13.69 4.36
C THR A 233 -8.71 -13.57 2.85
N GLY A 234 -9.64 -12.88 2.17
CA GLY A 234 -9.51 -12.57 0.76
C GLY A 234 -8.37 -11.60 0.45
N ASP A 235 -8.09 -10.64 1.33
CA ASP A 235 -6.92 -9.76 1.20
C ASP A 235 -5.63 -10.57 1.19
N ARG A 236 -5.49 -11.51 2.14
CA ARG A 236 -4.34 -12.40 2.22
C ARG A 236 -4.19 -13.26 0.97
N ALA A 237 -5.27 -13.92 0.57
CA ALA A 237 -5.27 -14.77 -0.63
C ALA A 237 -4.92 -13.96 -1.90
N MET A 238 -5.38 -12.71 -2.00
CA MET A 238 -5.08 -11.86 -3.16
C MET A 238 -3.62 -11.36 -3.14
N ILE A 239 -3.08 -10.98 -1.98
CA ILE A 239 -1.65 -10.64 -1.82
C ILE A 239 -0.79 -11.84 -2.23
N ASP A 240 -1.11 -13.05 -1.75
CA ASP A 240 -0.37 -14.26 -2.10
C ASP A 240 -0.47 -14.58 -3.61
N ALA A 241 -1.65 -14.39 -4.22
CA ALA A 241 -1.84 -14.58 -5.66
C ALA A 241 -1.02 -13.57 -6.49
N TRP A 242 -0.98 -12.29 -6.08
CA TRP A 242 -0.12 -11.30 -6.71
C TRP A 242 1.35 -11.65 -6.54
N ALA A 243 1.76 -12.04 -5.32
CA ALA A 243 3.14 -12.46 -5.05
C ALA A 243 3.56 -13.64 -5.91
N GLN A 244 2.71 -14.65 -6.04
CA GLN A 244 2.98 -15.82 -6.87
C GLN A 244 3.10 -15.43 -8.35
N ARG A 245 2.19 -14.60 -8.87
CA ARG A 245 2.20 -14.19 -10.28
C ARG A 245 3.41 -13.33 -10.63
N LEU A 246 3.90 -12.52 -9.68
CA LEU A 246 5.02 -11.61 -9.86
C LEU A 246 6.37 -12.18 -9.40
N ASP A 247 6.38 -13.41 -8.88
CA ASP A 247 7.57 -14.07 -8.34
C ASP A 247 8.21 -13.26 -7.18
N LEU A 248 7.35 -12.95 -6.16
CA LEU A 248 7.71 -12.15 -4.99
C LEU A 248 7.41 -12.86 -3.66
N THR A 249 7.12 -14.17 -3.70
CA THR A 249 6.64 -14.93 -2.53
C THR A 249 7.63 -14.98 -1.36
N THR A 250 8.92 -14.80 -1.64
CA THR A 250 10.00 -14.81 -0.63
C THR A 250 10.33 -13.43 -0.05
N TRP A 251 9.66 -12.37 -0.54
CA TRP A 251 9.98 -10.99 -0.17
C TRP A 251 9.21 -10.47 1.05
N PHE A 252 8.24 -11.21 1.54
CA PHE A 252 7.50 -10.94 2.77
C PHE A 252 7.12 -12.25 3.44
N GLU A 253 6.62 -12.17 4.67
CA GLU A 253 6.03 -13.31 5.37
C GLU A 253 4.81 -12.88 6.18
N TRP A 254 3.93 -13.82 6.47
CA TRP A 254 2.77 -13.58 7.31
C TRP A 254 3.12 -13.79 8.78
N LYS A 255 2.88 -12.76 9.59
CA LYS A 255 2.99 -12.83 11.04
C LYS A 255 1.61 -12.72 11.67
N LYS A 256 1.29 -13.65 12.58
CA LYS A 256 0.05 -13.56 13.35
C LYS A 256 0.05 -12.30 14.19
N TYR A 257 -1.06 -11.55 14.14
CA TYR A 257 -1.27 -10.41 15.02
C TYR A 257 -1.72 -10.94 16.40
N GLU A 258 -0.92 -10.67 17.41
CA GLU A 258 -1.21 -11.03 18.79
C GLU A 258 -1.99 -9.90 19.46
N THR A 259 -3.26 -10.16 19.79
CA THR A 259 -4.13 -9.26 20.55
C THR A 259 -3.88 -9.34 22.04
#